data_2a962740c09184b69f8b7a26ff4d75f3
#
_entry.id   2a962740c09184b69f8b7a26ff4d75f3
#
_cell.length_a   1.000
_cell.length_b   1.000
_cell.length_c   1.000
_cell.angle_alpha   90.00
_cell.angle_beta   90.00
_cell.angle_gamma   90.00
#
_symmetry.space_group_name_H-M   'P 1'
#
loop_
_entity.id
_entity.type
_entity.pdbx_description
1 polymer ?
#
loop_
_entity_poly.entity_id
_entity_poly.type
_entity_poly.pdbx_seq_one_letter_code
_entity_poly.pdbx_strand_id
1 'polypeptide(L)'
;MSVEKLLDKVYLIDTHGLGFEKCIGAYLIKDEKTALIDVGYASSLNNLLAGVKTAGADPSKIDYIILTHIHLDHSGAAGKLTKISKGSLVKAHPRAIKHLIDPSKLISSVREVYGAKAERFGEVLPIDSDMVEEVADEEEIKLGSLTLRLHLTPGHAPHHISVQLIEEKALFCGDALSMKIPSFKHDIPQ
;
A
#
# COMPACT_ATOMS: atom_id res chain seq x y z
N MET A 1 -9.05 9.86 -12.98
CA MET A 1 -8.23 8.76 -12.38
C MET A 1 -7.09 8.49 -13.33
N SER A 2 -5.87 8.57 -12.87
CA SER A 2 -4.70 8.30 -13.70
C SER A 2 -4.06 6.97 -13.31
N VAL A 3 -3.76 6.16 -14.33
CA VAL A 3 -2.91 4.98 -14.21
C VAL A 3 -1.75 5.22 -15.16
N GLU A 4 -0.54 5.14 -14.64
CA GLU A 4 0.69 5.31 -15.38
C GLU A 4 1.47 4.00 -15.42
N LYS A 5 1.86 3.54 -16.61
CA LYS A 5 2.75 2.40 -16.77
C LYS A 5 4.19 2.89 -16.57
N LEU A 6 4.81 2.54 -15.44
CA LEU A 6 6.18 2.96 -15.11
C LEU A 6 7.23 2.04 -15.75
N LEU A 7 7.00 0.71 -15.69
CA LEU A 7 7.84 -0.33 -16.26
C LEU A 7 6.94 -1.36 -16.97
N ASP A 8 7.52 -2.35 -17.63
CA ASP A 8 6.71 -3.28 -18.43
C ASP A 8 5.57 -3.94 -17.63
N LYS A 9 5.82 -4.31 -16.39
CA LYS A 9 4.87 -4.99 -15.50
C LYS A 9 4.46 -4.16 -14.28
N VAL A 10 4.84 -2.87 -14.21
CA VAL A 10 4.63 -2.00 -13.05
C VAL A 10 3.78 -0.80 -13.42
N TYR A 11 2.72 -0.57 -12.66
CA TYR A 11 1.77 0.51 -12.84
C TYR A 11 1.63 1.33 -11.57
N LEU A 12 1.67 2.66 -11.69
CA LEU A 12 1.28 3.59 -10.63
C LEU A 12 -0.20 3.91 -10.79
N ILE A 13 -0.95 3.69 -9.73
CA ILE A 13 -2.37 4.00 -9.63
C ILE A 13 -2.52 5.20 -8.70
N ASP A 14 -2.99 6.32 -9.22
CA ASP A 14 -3.40 7.46 -8.41
C ASP A 14 -4.72 7.15 -7.71
N THR A 15 -4.70 7.03 -6.39
CA THR A 15 -5.87 6.70 -5.59
C THR A 15 -6.78 7.91 -5.32
N HIS A 16 -6.39 9.12 -5.74
CA HIS A 16 -7.06 10.39 -5.44
C HIS A 16 -7.33 10.56 -3.93
N GLY A 17 -6.27 10.41 -3.13
CA GLY A 17 -6.35 10.51 -1.67
C GLY A 17 -7.06 11.79 -1.24
N LEU A 18 -8.14 11.66 -0.46
CA LEU A 18 -8.99 12.76 -0.01
C LEU A 18 -9.57 13.66 -1.12
N GLY A 19 -9.64 13.15 -2.36
CA GLY A 19 -10.12 13.87 -3.55
C GLY A 19 -9.03 14.64 -4.30
N PHE A 20 -7.75 14.54 -3.88
CA PHE A 20 -6.64 15.21 -4.56
C PHE A 20 -5.94 14.26 -5.54
N GLU A 21 -5.72 14.73 -6.76
CA GLU A 21 -4.95 14.01 -7.76
C GLU A 21 -3.44 14.04 -7.44
N LYS A 22 -2.74 12.95 -7.79
CA LYS A 22 -1.28 12.82 -7.67
C LYS A 22 -0.75 13.05 -6.25
N CYS A 23 -1.57 12.70 -5.26
CA CYS A 23 -1.23 12.86 -3.86
C CYS A 23 -0.85 11.52 -3.21
N ILE A 24 -1.67 10.48 -3.43
CA ILE A 24 -1.45 9.15 -2.86
C ILE A 24 -1.46 8.12 -3.99
N GLY A 25 -0.36 7.39 -4.13
CA GLY A 25 -0.17 6.35 -5.13
C GLY A 25 -0.21 4.95 -4.53
N ALA A 26 -0.67 3.98 -5.32
CA ALA A 26 -0.49 2.57 -5.10
C ALA A 26 0.24 1.97 -6.30
N TYR A 27 1.12 0.99 -6.08
CA TYR A 27 1.83 0.36 -7.18
C TYR A 27 1.29 -1.04 -7.42
N LEU A 28 0.87 -1.31 -8.66
CA LEU A 28 0.44 -2.63 -9.11
C LEU A 28 1.56 -3.28 -9.91
N ILE A 29 1.96 -4.48 -9.51
CA ILE A 29 2.93 -5.30 -10.21
C ILE A 29 2.21 -6.53 -10.74
N LYS A 30 2.27 -6.74 -12.06
CA LYS A 30 1.57 -7.84 -12.75
C LYS A 30 2.58 -8.78 -13.38
N ASP A 31 2.60 -10.01 -12.88
CA ASP A 31 3.31 -11.12 -13.51
C ASP A 31 2.41 -12.36 -13.48
N GLU A 32 2.93 -13.56 -13.26
CA GLU A 32 2.13 -14.78 -13.02
C GLU A 32 1.25 -14.58 -11.76
N LYS A 33 1.82 -13.91 -10.73
CA LYS A 33 1.10 -13.40 -9.57
C LYS A 33 1.03 -11.88 -9.61
N THR A 34 0.01 -11.34 -8.97
CA THR A 34 -0.24 -9.90 -8.88
C THR A 34 -0.01 -9.39 -7.47
N ALA A 35 0.79 -8.34 -7.34
CA ALA A 35 1.05 -7.67 -6.08
C ALA A 35 0.60 -6.19 -6.13
N LEU A 36 0.01 -5.71 -5.03
CA LEU A 36 -0.19 -4.29 -4.75
C LEU A 36 0.75 -3.86 -3.64
N ILE A 37 1.47 -2.76 -3.85
CA ILE A 37 2.25 -2.08 -2.81
C ILE A 37 1.48 -0.82 -2.45
N ASP A 38 1.07 -0.75 -1.19
CA ASP A 38 0.15 0.21 -0.61
C ASP A 38 -1.24 0.23 -1.29
N VAL A 39 -2.24 0.77 -0.59
CA VAL A 39 -3.63 0.70 -1.04
C VAL A 39 -4.40 2.01 -0.85
N GLY A 40 -3.77 3.03 -0.28
CA GLY A 40 -4.41 4.33 -0.01
C GLY A 40 -5.41 4.31 1.13
N TYR A 41 -6.13 5.42 1.28
CA TYR A 41 -7.21 5.57 2.26
C TYR A 41 -8.39 4.64 1.98
N ALA A 42 -9.10 4.23 3.04
CA ALA A 42 -10.34 3.48 2.92
C ALA A 42 -11.42 4.19 2.08
N SER A 43 -11.44 5.54 2.09
CA SER A 43 -12.30 6.37 1.26
C SER A 43 -11.93 6.36 -0.23
N SER A 44 -10.69 5.97 -0.57
CA SER A 44 -10.17 5.92 -1.95
C SER A 44 -10.30 4.55 -2.61
N LEU A 45 -10.87 3.54 -1.94
CA LEU A 45 -10.94 2.16 -2.43
C LEU A 45 -11.52 2.06 -3.84
N ASN A 46 -12.59 2.78 -4.15
CA ASN A 46 -13.21 2.73 -5.48
C ASN A 46 -12.25 3.18 -6.60
N ASN A 47 -11.43 4.19 -6.33
CA ASN A 47 -10.42 4.65 -7.28
C ASN A 47 -9.31 3.61 -7.45
N LEU A 48 -8.84 2.99 -6.35
CA LEU A 48 -7.88 1.89 -6.41
C LEU A 48 -8.41 0.73 -7.26
N LEU A 49 -9.64 0.24 -7.00
CA LEU A 49 -10.25 -0.86 -7.75
C LEU A 49 -10.39 -0.55 -9.23
N ALA A 50 -10.81 0.68 -9.56
CA ALA A 50 -10.93 1.13 -10.94
C ALA A 50 -9.54 1.23 -11.61
N GLY A 51 -8.50 1.68 -10.87
CA GLY A 51 -7.13 1.72 -11.35
C GLY A 51 -6.56 0.34 -11.64
N VAL A 52 -6.78 -0.63 -10.76
CA VAL A 52 -6.39 -2.04 -10.95
C VAL A 52 -7.02 -2.60 -12.24
N LYS A 53 -8.32 -2.36 -12.45
CA LYS A 53 -9.02 -2.76 -13.68
C LYS A 53 -8.45 -2.07 -14.93
N THR A 54 -8.17 -0.77 -14.85
CA THR A 54 -7.59 0.00 -15.95
C THR A 54 -6.20 -0.51 -16.32
N ALA A 55 -5.40 -0.94 -15.33
CA ALA A 55 -4.11 -1.59 -15.55
C ALA A 55 -4.26 -3.03 -16.11
N GLY A 56 -5.48 -3.52 -16.33
CA GLY A 56 -5.75 -4.85 -16.88
C GLY A 56 -5.57 -5.99 -15.88
N ALA A 57 -5.82 -5.74 -14.59
CA ALA A 57 -5.87 -6.77 -13.55
C ALA A 57 -7.28 -6.90 -12.96
N ASP A 58 -7.55 -8.05 -12.34
CA ASP A 58 -8.80 -8.31 -11.62
C ASP A 58 -8.61 -8.01 -10.13
N PRO A 59 -9.31 -7.01 -9.54
CA PRO A 59 -9.20 -6.70 -8.12
C PRO A 59 -9.56 -7.85 -7.18
N SER A 60 -10.29 -8.86 -7.64
CA SER A 60 -10.64 -10.04 -6.84
C SER A 60 -9.56 -11.12 -6.84
N LYS A 61 -8.49 -10.93 -7.64
CA LYS A 61 -7.41 -11.90 -7.86
C LYS A 61 -6.03 -11.29 -7.54
N ILE A 62 -5.94 -10.43 -6.57
CA ILE A 62 -4.66 -9.93 -6.05
C ILE A 62 -4.07 -11.04 -5.16
N ASP A 63 -2.85 -11.47 -5.45
CA ASP A 63 -2.15 -12.48 -4.65
C ASP A 63 -1.52 -11.89 -3.40
N TYR A 64 -0.90 -10.71 -3.53
CA TYR A 64 -0.22 -10.04 -2.41
C TYR A 64 -0.63 -8.58 -2.28
N ILE A 65 -0.87 -8.17 -1.04
CA ILE A 65 -1.01 -6.77 -0.63
C ILE A 65 0.17 -6.48 0.30
N ILE A 66 1.11 -5.67 -0.13
CA ILE A 66 2.32 -5.36 0.64
C ILE A 66 2.17 -3.94 1.16
N LEU A 67 2.16 -3.78 2.47
CA LEU A 67 2.00 -2.47 3.11
C LEU A 67 3.37 -1.96 3.55
N THR A 68 3.80 -0.84 2.98
CA THR A 68 5.06 -0.21 3.39
C THR A 68 5.03 0.16 4.87
N HIS A 69 3.90 0.64 5.35
CA HIS A 69 3.61 0.91 6.75
C HIS A 69 2.10 1.08 6.97
N ILE A 70 1.66 1.31 8.24
CA ILE A 70 0.23 1.32 8.56
C ILE A 70 -0.41 2.71 8.69
N HIS A 71 0.22 3.79 8.25
CA HIS A 71 -0.50 5.05 8.13
C HIS A 71 -1.66 4.89 7.14
N LEU A 72 -2.78 5.59 7.38
CA LEU A 72 -4.05 5.30 6.69
C LEU A 72 -4.03 5.62 5.19
N ASP A 73 -3.17 6.50 4.76
CA ASP A 73 -2.92 6.82 3.35
C ASP A 73 -2.18 5.71 2.60
N HIS A 74 -1.60 4.75 3.30
CA HIS A 74 -0.96 3.55 2.74
C HIS A 74 -1.77 2.28 2.99
N SER A 75 -2.34 2.11 4.17
CA SER A 75 -2.98 0.87 4.61
C SER A 75 -4.51 0.92 4.74
N GLY A 76 -5.09 2.11 4.68
CA GLY A 76 -6.49 2.33 5.07
C GLY A 76 -7.52 1.47 4.33
N ALA A 77 -7.30 1.20 3.04
CA ALA A 77 -8.19 0.37 2.23
C ALA A 77 -7.95 -1.14 2.38
N ALA A 78 -6.88 -1.59 3.06
CA ALA A 78 -6.45 -3.00 3.05
C ALA A 78 -7.55 -3.95 3.54
N GLY A 79 -8.17 -3.68 4.69
CA GLY A 79 -9.22 -4.55 5.22
C GLY A 79 -10.46 -4.66 4.34
N LYS A 80 -10.81 -3.59 3.59
CA LYS A 80 -11.88 -3.66 2.59
C LYS A 80 -11.45 -4.42 1.34
N LEU A 81 -10.21 -4.26 0.92
CA LEU A 81 -9.67 -4.94 -0.26
C LEU A 81 -9.59 -6.46 -0.03
N THR A 82 -9.20 -6.93 1.16
CA THR A 82 -9.18 -8.37 1.49
C THR A 82 -10.56 -9.02 1.45
N LYS A 83 -11.64 -8.26 1.68
CA LYS A 83 -13.02 -8.78 1.51
C LYS A 83 -13.39 -8.97 0.03
N ILE A 84 -12.72 -8.29 -0.88
CA ILE A 84 -12.89 -8.40 -2.35
C ILE A 84 -11.94 -9.47 -2.90
N SER A 85 -10.67 -9.41 -2.56
CA SER A 85 -9.63 -10.37 -2.94
C SER A 85 -9.38 -11.38 -1.81
N LYS A 86 -10.32 -12.32 -1.65
CA LYS A 86 -10.32 -13.28 -0.52
C LYS A 86 -9.14 -14.24 -0.50
N GLY A 87 -8.39 -14.35 -1.59
CA GLY A 87 -7.17 -15.16 -1.68
C GLY A 87 -5.89 -14.37 -1.48
N SER A 88 -5.98 -13.06 -1.24
CA SER A 88 -4.78 -12.24 -1.06
C SER A 88 -4.13 -12.45 0.31
N LEU A 89 -2.80 -12.41 0.31
CA LEU A 89 -1.98 -12.40 1.52
C LEU A 89 -1.44 -10.99 1.76
N VAL A 90 -1.70 -10.45 2.95
CA VAL A 90 -1.20 -9.13 3.35
C VAL A 90 0.15 -9.29 4.03
N LYS A 91 1.17 -8.69 3.46
CA LYS A 91 2.54 -8.69 3.99
C LYS A 91 2.84 -7.34 4.63
N ALA A 92 3.27 -7.34 5.88
CA ALA A 92 3.58 -6.11 6.61
C ALA A 92 4.68 -6.35 7.66
N HIS A 93 5.29 -5.24 8.13
CA HIS A 93 6.26 -5.29 9.21
C HIS A 93 5.69 -5.99 10.47
N PRO A 94 6.45 -6.81 11.23
CA PRO A 94 5.95 -7.52 12.41
C PRO A 94 5.21 -6.63 13.43
N ARG A 95 5.68 -5.40 13.64
CA ARG A 95 5.01 -4.44 14.54
C ARG A 95 3.66 -3.94 14.03
N ALA A 96 3.37 -4.10 12.73
CA ALA A 96 2.12 -3.67 12.11
C ALA A 96 0.99 -4.67 12.29
N ILE A 97 1.29 -5.97 12.35
CA ILE A 97 0.34 -7.09 12.27
C ILE A 97 -0.84 -6.93 13.22
N LYS A 98 -0.58 -6.68 14.51
CA LYS A 98 -1.63 -6.53 15.51
C LYS A 98 -2.61 -5.40 15.23
N HIS A 99 -2.15 -4.33 14.56
CA HIS A 99 -2.96 -3.17 14.22
C HIS A 99 -3.75 -3.35 12.91
N LEU A 100 -3.35 -4.28 12.06
CA LEU A 100 -4.09 -4.70 10.88
C LEU A 100 -5.22 -5.66 11.27
N ILE A 101 -4.97 -6.55 12.23
CA ILE A 101 -5.97 -7.50 12.78
C ILE A 101 -6.98 -6.76 13.67
N ASP A 102 -6.50 -5.87 14.54
CA ASP A 102 -7.34 -4.99 15.37
C ASP A 102 -6.92 -3.52 15.20
N PRO A 103 -7.59 -2.78 14.30
CA PRO A 103 -7.25 -1.38 14.02
C PRO A 103 -7.77 -0.38 15.06
N SER A 104 -8.38 -0.82 16.15
CA SER A 104 -9.05 0.07 17.13
C SER A 104 -8.12 1.13 17.70
N LYS A 105 -6.87 0.76 18.07
CA LYS A 105 -5.86 1.70 18.57
C LYS A 105 -5.39 2.67 17.49
N LEU A 106 -5.18 2.20 16.27
CA LEU A 106 -4.80 3.03 15.13
C LEU A 106 -5.90 4.07 14.85
N ILE A 107 -7.16 3.65 14.80
CA ILE A 107 -8.31 4.53 14.58
C ILE A 107 -8.43 5.55 15.71
N SER A 108 -8.25 5.14 16.99
CA SER A 108 -8.29 6.03 18.14
C SER A 108 -7.20 7.11 18.04
N SER A 109 -5.96 6.74 17.73
CA SER A 109 -4.85 7.69 17.58
C SER A 109 -5.09 8.68 16.43
N VAL A 110 -5.63 8.20 15.30
CA VAL A 110 -5.98 9.05 14.17
C VAL A 110 -7.09 10.06 14.55
N ARG A 111 -8.10 9.63 15.30
CA ARG A 111 -9.15 10.52 15.79
C ARG A 111 -8.63 11.55 16.79
N GLU A 112 -7.69 11.18 17.64
CA GLU A 112 -7.05 12.10 18.59
C GLU A 112 -6.29 13.22 17.85
N VAL A 113 -5.56 12.87 16.78
CA VAL A 113 -4.75 13.83 16.01
C VAL A 113 -5.61 14.70 15.08
N TYR A 114 -6.56 14.10 14.36
CA TYR A 114 -7.31 14.76 13.28
C TYR A 114 -8.72 15.20 13.66
N GLY A 115 -9.22 14.79 14.83
CA GLY A 115 -10.60 15.10 15.28
C GLY A 115 -11.64 14.63 14.27
N ALA A 116 -12.64 15.46 14.01
CA ALA A 116 -13.70 15.18 13.03
C ALA A 116 -13.19 14.98 11.59
N LYS A 117 -12.01 15.49 11.25
CA LYS A 117 -11.42 15.28 9.92
C LYS A 117 -11.04 13.82 9.65
N ALA A 118 -10.88 13.00 10.70
CA ALA A 118 -10.58 11.56 10.58
C ALA A 118 -11.66 10.81 9.79
N GLU A 119 -12.90 11.26 9.80
CA GLU A 119 -14.00 10.63 9.03
C GLU A 119 -13.76 10.66 7.51
N ARG A 120 -12.99 11.63 7.01
CA ARG A 120 -12.63 11.74 5.59
C ARG A 120 -11.74 10.59 5.10
N PHE A 121 -11.03 9.92 6.00
CA PHE A 121 -10.17 8.79 5.64
C PHE A 121 -10.97 7.52 5.31
N GLY A 122 -12.27 7.52 5.68
CA GLY A 122 -13.17 6.38 5.49
C GLY A 122 -13.04 5.35 6.61
N GLU A 123 -13.90 4.37 6.56
CA GLU A 123 -13.98 3.30 7.55
C GLU A 123 -12.86 2.27 7.32
N VAL A 124 -11.98 2.12 8.29
CA VAL A 124 -10.91 1.10 8.30
C VAL A 124 -11.48 -0.19 8.88
N LEU A 125 -11.40 -1.29 8.13
CA LEU A 125 -11.83 -2.60 8.56
C LEU A 125 -10.65 -3.46 9.03
N PRO A 126 -10.87 -4.36 10.01
CA PRO A 126 -9.88 -5.37 10.38
C PRO A 126 -9.62 -6.35 9.23
N ILE A 127 -8.44 -6.95 9.23
CA ILE A 127 -8.05 -8.03 8.34
C ILE A 127 -8.08 -9.34 9.12
N ASP A 128 -8.62 -10.39 8.53
CA ASP A 128 -8.65 -11.71 9.14
C ASP A 128 -7.20 -12.20 9.37
N SER A 129 -6.93 -12.76 10.55
CA SER A 129 -5.55 -13.08 10.98
C SER A 129 -4.83 -14.09 10.09
N ASP A 130 -5.57 -14.96 9.42
CA ASP A 130 -5.05 -15.94 8.46
C ASP A 130 -4.68 -15.33 7.09
N MET A 131 -5.05 -14.08 6.86
CA MET A 131 -4.69 -13.31 5.66
C MET A 131 -3.51 -12.35 5.89
N VAL A 132 -2.91 -12.32 7.08
CA VAL A 132 -1.83 -11.38 7.42
C VAL A 132 -0.58 -12.16 7.83
N GLU A 133 0.54 -11.85 7.19
CA GLU A 133 1.84 -12.40 7.55
C GLU A 133 2.87 -11.30 7.79
N GLU A 134 3.72 -11.53 8.79
CA GLU A 134 4.86 -10.67 9.04
C GLU A 134 5.96 -10.87 8.00
N VAL A 135 6.67 -9.80 7.72
CA VAL A 135 7.82 -9.78 6.81
C VAL A 135 9.10 -10.01 7.60
N ALA A 136 9.94 -10.93 7.13
CA ALA A 136 11.34 -11.01 7.55
C ALA A 136 12.20 -10.04 6.72
N ASP A 137 13.31 -9.55 7.32
CA ASP A 137 14.24 -8.72 6.56
C ASP A 137 14.88 -9.53 5.42
N GLU A 138 14.97 -8.90 4.24
CA GLU A 138 15.42 -9.53 2.99
C GLU A 138 14.56 -10.70 2.49
N GLU A 139 13.33 -10.85 2.98
CA GLU A 139 12.39 -11.84 2.47
C GLU A 139 12.10 -11.63 0.98
N GLU A 140 12.10 -12.71 0.20
CA GLU A 140 11.80 -12.68 -1.23
C GLU A 140 10.43 -13.28 -1.55
N ILE A 141 9.68 -12.58 -2.38
CA ILE A 141 8.38 -13.02 -2.93
C ILE A 141 8.52 -13.13 -4.45
N LYS A 142 8.39 -14.33 -4.99
CA LYS A 142 8.39 -14.57 -6.44
C LYS A 142 7.00 -14.37 -7.02
N LEU A 143 6.90 -13.53 -8.04
CA LEU A 143 5.65 -13.24 -8.76
C LEU A 143 5.59 -13.97 -10.12
N GLY A 144 6.63 -14.68 -10.48
CA GLY A 144 6.87 -15.33 -11.77
C GLY A 144 8.28 -15.01 -12.23
N SER A 145 8.45 -14.19 -13.26
CA SER A 145 9.77 -13.70 -13.71
C SER A 145 10.31 -12.55 -12.84
N LEU A 146 9.47 -11.94 -12.02
CA LEU A 146 9.82 -10.84 -11.12
C LEU A 146 9.91 -11.32 -9.67
N THR A 147 10.86 -10.75 -8.93
CA THR A 147 11.10 -11.03 -7.52
C THR A 147 11.04 -9.72 -6.71
N LEU A 148 10.19 -9.69 -5.71
CA LEU A 148 10.17 -8.62 -4.71
C LEU A 148 11.03 -9.04 -3.52
N ARG A 149 11.97 -8.18 -3.09
CA ARG A 149 12.70 -8.33 -1.85
C ARG A 149 12.25 -7.26 -0.86
N LEU A 150 11.88 -7.69 0.34
CA LEU A 150 11.31 -6.83 1.37
C LEU A 150 12.40 -6.47 2.38
N HIS A 151 12.56 -5.18 2.67
CA HIS A 151 13.57 -4.69 3.61
C HIS A 151 12.89 -4.01 4.78
N LEU A 152 13.31 -4.33 6.01
CA LEU A 152 12.88 -3.59 7.20
C LEU A 152 13.62 -2.24 7.22
N THR A 153 12.87 -1.15 7.04
CA THR A 153 13.43 0.22 6.92
C THR A 153 12.80 1.17 7.95
N PRO A 154 12.95 0.88 9.27
CA PRO A 154 12.40 1.77 10.29
C PRO A 154 13.05 3.16 10.23
N GLY A 155 12.24 4.20 10.37
CA GLY A 155 12.65 5.60 10.29
C GLY A 155 11.43 6.48 10.42
N HIS A 156 10.77 6.79 9.29
CA HIS A 156 9.48 7.48 9.25
C HIS A 156 8.44 6.84 10.20
N ALA A 157 8.37 5.52 10.20
CA ALA A 157 7.59 4.76 11.15
C ALA A 157 8.37 3.52 11.65
N PRO A 158 8.18 3.10 12.93
CA PRO A 158 8.87 1.94 13.49
C PRO A 158 8.42 0.60 12.88
N HIS A 159 7.42 0.62 12.03
CA HIS A 159 6.84 -0.52 11.30
C HIS A 159 6.94 -0.32 9.78
N HIS A 160 7.97 0.38 9.33
CA HIS A 160 8.16 0.67 7.90
C HIS A 160 8.98 -0.43 7.22
N ILE A 161 8.59 -0.77 5.98
CA ILE A 161 9.35 -1.61 5.06
C ILE A 161 9.48 -0.91 3.71
N SER A 162 10.53 -1.22 2.98
CA SER A 162 10.69 -0.87 1.58
C SER A 162 10.70 -2.14 0.72
N VAL A 163 10.27 -2.03 -0.53
CA VAL A 163 10.13 -3.16 -1.44
C VAL A 163 11.03 -2.95 -2.65
N GLN A 164 12.01 -3.82 -2.84
CA GLN A 164 12.88 -3.82 -4.00
C GLN A 164 12.33 -4.78 -5.06
N LEU A 165 12.22 -4.31 -6.30
CA LEU A 165 11.98 -5.13 -7.48
C LEU A 165 13.35 -5.44 -8.11
N ILE A 166 13.82 -6.68 -7.94
CA ILE A 166 15.22 -7.06 -8.18
C ILE A 166 15.59 -6.89 -9.65
N GLU A 167 14.81 -7.46 -10.56
CA GLU A 167 15.11 -7.52 -11.99
C GLU A 167 15.13 -6.12 -12.62
N GLU A 168 14.26 -5.23 -12.17
CA GLU A 168 14.13 -3.86 -12.68
C GLU A 168 15.01 -2.84 -11.93
N LYS A 169 15.73 -3.27 -10.88
CA LYS A 169 16.56 -2.39 -10.02
C LYS A 169 15.76 -1.19 -9.48
N ALA A 170 14.47 -1.41 -9.20
CA ALA A 170 13.56 -0.39 -8.68
C ALA A 170 13.32 -0.59 -7.18
N LEU A 171 13.06 0.51 -6.47
CA LEU A 171 12.76 0.50 -5.05
C LEU A 171 11.48 1.29 -4.80
N PHE A 172 10.51 0.65 -4.17
CA PHE A 172 9.32 1.28 -3.60
C PHE A 172 9.63 1.59 -2.14
N CYS A 173 9.98 2.83 -1.89
CA CYS A 173 10.54 3.24 -0.59
C CYS A 173 9.47 3.66 0.42
N GLY A 174 8.18 3.68 0.06
CA GLY A 174 7.16 4.28 0.91
C GLY A 174 7.60 5.70 1.34
N ASP A 175 7.47 5.99 2.62
CA ASP A 175 7.84 7.28 3.22
C ASP A 175 9.26 7.30 3.83
N ALA A 176 10.11 6.31 3.49
CA ALA A 176 11.50 6.27 3.98
C ALA A 176 12.41 7.33 3.35
N LEU A 177 12.02 7.88 2.19
CA LEU A 177 12.76 8.92 1.46
C LEU A 177 11.91 10.19 1.35
N SER A 178 12.44 11.19 0.63
CA SER A 178 11.73 12.45 0.39
C SER A 178 10.56 12.28 -0.59
N MET A 179 9.52 13.07 -0.41
CA MET A 179 8.40 13.20 -1.34
C MET A 179 8.69 14.29 -2.38
N LYS A 180 8.43 13.99 -3.66
CA LYS A 180 8.47 14.99 -4.74
C LYS A 180 7.06 15.43 -5.09
N ILE A 181 6.74 16.69 -4.82
CA ILE A 181 5.49 17.32 -5.28
C ILE A 181 5.79 18.02 -6.61
N PRO A 182 5.09 17.71 -7.72
CA PRO A 182 5.40 18.24 -9.05
C PRO A 182 5.43 19.76 -9.16
N SER A 183 4.69 20.47 -8.31
CA SER A 183 4.66 21.95 -8.25
C SER A 183 5.82 22.56 -7.46
N PHE A 184 6.61 21.77 -6.76
CA PHE A 184 7.76 22.23 -5.97
C PHE A 184 9.06 21.95 -6.70
N LYS A 185 10.03 22.88 -6.58
CA LYS A 185 11.36 22.72 -7.18
C LYS A 185 12.27 21.76 -6.41
N HIS A 186 11.96 21.49 -5.15
CA HIS A 186 12.74 20.65 -4.25
C HIS A 186 11.89 19.54 -3.64
N ASP A 187 12.52 18.44 -3.28
CA ASP A 187 11.88 17.35 -2.58
C ASP A 187 11.56 17.77 -1.13
N ILE A 188 10.49 17.23 -0.57
CA ILE A 188 10.09 17.42 0.82
C ILE A 188 10.56 16.20 1.61
N PRO A 189 11.45 16.36 2.63
CA PRO A 189 11.81 15.25 3.53
C PRO A 189 10.59 14.70 4.26
N GLN A 190 10.56 13.38 4.46
CA GLN A 190 9.53 12.66 5.21
C GLN A 190 9.96 12.44 6.66
#